data_a757578ff44d4209739e75541f1f2701
#
_entry.id   a757578ff44d4209739e75541f1f2701
#
_cell.length_a   1.000
_cell.length_b   1.000
_cell.length_c   1.000
_cell.angle_alpha   90.00
_cell.angle_beta   90.00
_cell.angle_gamma   90.00
#
_symmetry.space_group_name_H-M   'P 1'
#
loop_
_entity.id
_entity.type
_entity.pdbx_description
1 polymer ?
#
loop_
_entity_poly.entity_id
_entity_poly.type
_entity_poly.pdbx_seq_one_letter_code
_entity_poly.pdbx_strand_id
1 'polypeptide(L)'
;VRNYKARNNMRAMKLGDEVLYYHSNAKPPGVVGIARVCREAYPDHYAFDKKSEYFDAKSDPENPRWFMVDVKFVSRAPEQLNLPDIKADPALAEMELMRYGRLSVQSVKKSEFDRVKKMAGL
;
A
#
# COMPACT_ATOMS: atom_id res chain seq x y z
N VAL A 1 1.63 -9.57 -3.58
CA VAL A 1 1.95 -8.59 -4.63
C VAL A 1 2.66 -9.28 -5.78
N ARG A 2 2.17 -9.06 -7.00
CA ARG A 2 2.77 -9.63 -8.23
C ARG A 2 2.99 -8.56 -9.31
N ASN A 3 3.29 -7.35 -8.87
CA ASN A 3 3.61 -6.21 -9.73
C ASN A 3 4.99 -5.68 -9.32
N TYR A 4 5.87 -5.47 -10.29
CA TYR A 4 7.25 -5.05 -10.00
C TYR A 4 7.34 -3.67 -9.36
N LYS A 5 6.50 -2.72 -9.78
CA LYS A 5 6.48 -1.39 -9.19
C LYS A 5 6.01 -1.45 -7.73
N ALA A 6 4.95 -2.20 -7.46
CA ALA A 6 4.46 -2.40 -6.10
C ALA A 6 5.52 -3.08 -5.22
N ARG A 7 6.19 -4.11 -5.75
CA ARG A 7 7.30 -4.78 -5.06
C ARG A 7 8.41 -3.78 -4.72
N ASN A 8 8.81 -2.94 -5.68
CA ASN A 8 9.87 -1.97 -5.46
C ASN A 8 9.47 -0.94 -4.41
N ASN A 9 8.21 -0.51 -4.41
CA ASN A 9 7.69 0.38 -3.37
C ASN A 9 7.75 -0.28 -1.99
N MET A 10 7.40 -1.56 -1.89
CA MET A 10 7.50 -2.30 -0.63
C MET A 10 8.94 -2.41 -0.14
N ARG A 11 9.89 -2.69 -1.06
CA ARG A 11 11.30 -2.80 -0.71
C ARG A 11 11.91 -1.48 -0.26
N ALA A 12 11.32 -0.37 -0.66
CA ALA A 12 11.75 0.97 -0.24
C ALA A 12 11.21 1.35 1.14
N MET A 13 10.23 0.64 1.67
CA MET A 13 9.67 0.90 2.99
C MET A 13 10.70 0.62 4.08
N LYS A 14 10.69 1.48 5.11
CA LYS A 14 11.59 1.37 6.26
C LYS A 14 10.80 1.18 7.53
N LEU A 15 11.42 0.54 8.51
CA LEU A 15 10.85 0.34 9.84
C LEU A 15 10.38 1.68 10.40
N GLY A 16 9.13 1.73 10.85
CA GLY A 16 8.53 2.93 11.41
C GLY A 16 7.79 3.82 10.41
N ASP A 17 7.92 3.54 9.09
CA ASP A 17 7.18 4.30 8.09
C ASP A 17 5.68 4.13 8.29
N GLU A 18 4.95 5.24 8.21
CA GLU A 18 3.49 5.21 8.25
C GLU A 18 2.92 4.89 6.87
N VAL A 19 1.81 4.16 6.88
CA VAL A 19 1.14 3.68 5.67
C VAL A 19 -0.34 4.05 5.74
N LEU A 20 -0.85 4.69 4.70
CA LEU A 20 -2.29 4.89 4.54
C LEU A 20 -2.90 3.56 4.09
N TYR A 21 -3.84 3.06 4.88
CA TYR A 21 -4.52 1.80 4.54
C TYR A 21 -5.75 2.09 3.70
N TYR A 22 -5.76 1.53 2.49
CA TYR A 22 -6.78 1.82 1.49
C TYR A 22 -7.59 0.58 1.16
N HIS A 23 -8.92 0.70 1.25
CA HIS A 23 -9.87 -0.34 0.87
C HIS A 23 -10.23 -0.20 -0.60
N SER A 24 -9.58 -0.95 -1.47
CA SER A 24 -9.81 -0.87 -2.92
C SER A 24 -11.08 -1.58 -3.37
N ASN A 25 -11.54 -2.59 -2.61
CA ASN A 25 -12.72 -3.37 -2.96
C ASN A 25 -14.02 -2.82 -2.37
N ALA A 26 -13.95 -1.76 -1.59
CA ALA A 26 -15.13 -1.08 -1.06
C ALA A 26 -15.85 -0.28 -2.17
N LYS A 27 -17.12 0.00 -1.96
CA LYS A 27 -17.94 0.82 -2.87
C LYS A 27 -18.57 1.97 -2.10
N PRO A 28 -17.99 3.20 -2.20
CA PRO A 28 -16.75 3.56 -2.91
C PRO A 28 -15.49 3.07 -2.20
N PRO A 29 -14.36 2.95 -2.90
CA PRO A 29 -13.08 2.69 -2.26
C PRO A 29 -12.60 3.92 -1.49
N GLY A 30 -11.68 3.73 -0.55
CA GLY A 30 -11.16 4.87 0.22
C GLY A 30 -10.16 4.48 1.30
N VAL A 31 -9.67 5.51 1.98
CA VAL A 31 -8.72 5.38 3.09
C VAL A 31 -9.48 5.11 4.38
N VAL A 32 -9.10 4.08 5.11
CA VAL A 32 -9.78 3.67 6.35
C VAL A 32 -8.93 3.84 7.61
N GLY A 33 -7.64 4.07 7.48
CA GLY A 33 -6.78 4.20 8.65
C GLY A 33 -5.31 4.32 8.32
N ILE A 34 -4.50 4.24 9.37
CA ILE A 34 -3.04 4.27 9.28
C ILE A 34 -2.47 3.01 9.91
N ALA A 35 -1.48 2.43 9.25
CA ALA A 35 -0.63 1.38 9.76
C ALA A 35 0.83 1.88 9.80
N ARG A 36 1.69 1.10 10.41
CA ARG A 36 3.13 1.41 10.49
C ARG A 36 3.93 0.16 10.14
N VAL A 37 4.97 0.32 9.35
CA VAL A 37 5.86 -0.79 9.01
C VAL A 37 6.55 -1.28 10.27
N CYS A 38 6.35 -2.55 10.63
CA CYS A 38 6.97 -3.19 11.78
C CYS A 38 7.98 -4.27 11.39
N ARG A 39 8.05 -4.62 10.11
CA ARG A 39 9.08 -5.49 9.54
C ARG A 39 9.32 -5.07 8.09
N GLU A 40 10.57 -4.74 7.77
CA GLU A 40 10.96 -4.36 6.42
C GLU A 40 10.84 -5.54 5.44
N ALA A 41 10.91 -5.26 4.14
CA ALA A 41 10.66 -6.24 3.11
C ALA A 41 11.48 -7.52 3.29
N TYR A 42 10.81 -8.65 3.18
CA TYR A 42 11.40 -9.98 3.22
C TYR A 42 10.75 -10.85 2.14
N PRO A 43 11.41 -11.95 1.73
CA PRO A 43 10.87 -12.78 0.64
C PRO A 43 9.47 -13.29 0.92
N ASP A 44 8.61 -13.20 -0.10
CA ASP A 44 7.25 -13.73 -0.03
C ASP A 44 7.28 -15.25 -0.21
N HIS A 45 7.11 -15.99 0.88
CA HIS A 45 7.17 -17.45 0.88
C HIS A 45 6.03 -18.11 0.08
N TYR A 46 4.92 -17.41 -0.14
CA TYR A 46 3.82 -17.93 -0.98
C TYR A 46 4.23 -18.07 -2.44
N ALA A 47 5.26 -17.35 -2.89
CA ALA A 47 5.78 -17.51 -4.25
C ALA A 47 6.42 -18.88 -4.48
N PHE A 48 6.83 -19.58 -3.42
CA PHE A 48 7.46 -20.89 -3.47
C PHE A 48 6.52 -22.04 -3.09
N ASP A 49 5.30 -21.74 -2.67
CA ASP A 49 4.29 -22.72 -2.29
C ASP A 49 3.41 -23.06 -3.49
N LYS A 50 3.58 -24.28 -4.03
CA LYS A 50 2.83 -24.76 -5.20
C LYS A 50 1.31 -24.80 -4.97
N LYS A 51 0.87 -24.80 -3.72
CA LYS A 51 -0.55 -24.82 -3.35
C LYS A 51 -1.14 -23.42 -3.25
N SER A 52 -0.30 -22.38 -3.24
CA SER A 52 -0.74 -21.00 -3.15
C SER A 52 -1.17 -20.47 -4.52
N GLU A 53 -2.22 -19.63 -4.55
CA GLU A 53 -2.60 -18.86 -5.74
C GLU A 53 -1.53 -17.86 -6.16
N TYR A 54 -0.60 -17.54 -5.25
CA TYR A 54 0.51 -16.60 -5.50
C TYR A 54 1.79 -17.30 -5.91
N PHE A 55 1.75 -18.61 -6.18
CA PHE A 55 2.91 -19.36 -6.62
C PHE A 55 3.48 -18.79 -7.92
N ASP A 56 4.80 -18.62 -7.96
CA ASP A 56 5.55 -18.18 -9.15
C ASP A 56 6.71 -19.13 -9.40
N ALA A 57 6.58 -19.97 -10.43
CA ALA A 57 7.59 -20.97 -10.79
C ALA A 57 8.93 -20.34 -11.21
N LYS A 58 8.93 -19.07 -11.59
CA LYS A 58 10.14 -18.34 -12.00
C LYS A 58 10.88 -17.69 -10.85
N SER A 59 10.27 -17.66 -9.65
CA SER A 59 10.94 -17.11 -8.47
C SER A 59 11.83 -18.17 -7.84
N ASP A 60 13.03 -17.76 -7.41
CA ASP A 60 14.03 -18.63 -6.82
C ASP A 60 14.24 -18.25 -5.35
N PRO A 61 14.21 -19.20 -4.39
CA PRO A 61 14.49 -18.89 -2.99
C PRO A 61 15.84 -18.21 -2.75
N GLU A 62 16.83 -18.46 -3.62
CA GLU A 62 18.14 -17.81 -3.53
C GLU A 62 18.17 -16.41 -4.16
N ASN A 63 17.23 -16.12 -5.05
CA ASN A 63 17.07 -14.81 -5.69
C ASN A 63 15.57 -14.50 -5.84
N PRO A 64 14.89 -14.21 -4.73
CA PRO A 64 13.44 -14.03 -4.78
C PRO A 64 13.02 -12.79 -5.57
N ARG A 65 11.91 -12.91 -6.29
CA ARG A 65 11.30 -11.82 -7.04
C ARG A 65 10.29 -11.04 -6.22
N TRP A 66 9.61 -11.72 -5.30
CA TRP A 66 8.48 -11.15 -4.59
C TRP A 66 8.77 -11.03 -3.12
N PHE A 67 8.27 -9.96 -2.54
CA PHE A 67 8.54 -9.58 -1.16
C PHE A 67 7.24 -9.21 -0.47
N MET A 68 7.26 -9.23 0.83
CA MET A 68 6.19 -8.71 1.67
C MET A 68 6.77 -7.92 2.82
N VAL A 69 5.92 -7.07 3.41
CA VAL A 69 6.25 -6.30 4.61
C VAL A 69 5.20 -6.60 5.66
N ASP A 70 5.56 -6.41 6.92
CA ASP A 70 4.58 -6.46 8.00
C ASP A 70 4.25 -5.05 8.46
N VAL A 71 2.96 -4.78 8.60
CA VAL A 71 2.47 -3.52 9.10
C VAL A 71 1.62 -3.75 10.36
N LYS A 72 1.71 -2.80 11.27
CA LYS A 72 0.94 -2.82 12.52
C LYS A 72 -0.11 -1.73 12.47
N PHE A 73 -1.32 -2.05 12.89
CA PHE A 73 -2.41 -1.08 13.03
C PHE A 73 -1.98 0.07 13.96
N VAL A 74 -2.27 1.30 13.55
CA VAL A 74 -2.01 2.50 14.35
C VAL A 74 -3.30 3.20 14.73
N SER A 75 -4.09 3.61 13.74
CA SER A 75 -5.36 4.30 14.02
C SER A 75 -6.35 4.09 12.88
N ARG A 76 -7.62 4.14 13.24
CA ARG A 76 -8.74 4.02 12.30
C ARG A 76 -9.36 5.38 12.08
N ALA A 77 -9.68 5.72 10.82
CA ALA A 77 -10.42 6.92 10.49
C ALA A 77 -11.84 6.83 11.09
N PRO A 78 -12.39 7.91 11.64
CA PRO A 78 -13.79 7.93 12.12
C PRO A 78 -14.76 7.53 11.03
N GLU A 79 -14.52 8.00 9.81
CA GLU A 79 -15.26 7.61 8.62
C GLU A 79 -14.27 7.37 7.48
N GLN A 80 -14.58 6.44 6.58
CA GLN A 80 -13.76 6.20 5.41
C GLN A 80 -13.65 7.47 4.56
N LEU A 81 -12.44 7.87 4.21
CA LEU A 81 -12.21 8.95 3.26
C LEU A 81 -12.32 8.37 1.84
N ASN A 82 -13.44 8.66 1.18
CA ASN A 82 -13.78 8.07 -0.09
C ASN A 82 -12.94 8.63 -1.25
N LEU A 83 -12.66 7.80 -2.23
CA LEU A 83 -11.88 8.18 -3.41
C LEU A 83 -12.44 9.41 -4.14
N PRO A 84 -13.76 9.58 -4.34
CA PRO A 84 -14.28 10.80 -4.94
C PRO A 84 -13.86 12.08 -4.24
N ASP A 85 -13.80 12.07 -2.90
CA ASP A 85 -13.38 13.23 -2.12
C ASP A 85 -11.87 13.50 -2.29
N ILE A 86 -11.08 12.46 -2.40
CA ILE A 86 -9.64 12.59 -2.69
C ILE A 86 -9.43 13.18 -4.08
N LYS A 87 -10.16 12.69 -5.07
CA LYS A 87 -10.08 13.19 -6.45
C LYS A 87 -10.50 14.65 -6.58
N ALA A 88 -11.41 15.10 -5.73
CA ALA A 88 -11.90 16.46 -5.75
C ALA A 88 -10.90 17.48 -5.19
N ASP A 89 -9.85 17.03 -4.48
CA ASP A 89 -8.86 17.92 -3.86
C ASP A 89 -7.73 18.22 -4.84
N PRO A 90 -7.56 19.49 -5.27
CA PRO A 90 -6.49 19.87 -6.19
C PRO A 90 -5.08 19.59 -5.63
N ALA A 91 -4.90 19.62 -4.32
CA ALA A 91 -3.62 19.35 -3.68
C ALA A 91 -3.17 17.89 -3.85
N LEU A 92 -4.08 16.99 -4.21
CA LEU A 92 -3.84 15.56 -4.38
C LEU A 92 -3.86 15.13 -5.85
N ALA A 93 -3.92 16.06 -6.79
CA ALA A 93 -4.06 15.76 -8.22
C ALA A 93 -2.88 14.95 -8.79
N GLU A 94 -1.70 15.07 -8.16
CA GLU A 94 -0.46 14.42 -8.61
C GLU A 94 -0.16 13.10 -7.89
N MET A 95 -1.04 12.63 -6.99
CA MET A 95 -0.82 11.35 -6.30
C MET A 95 -0.74 10.20 -7.30
N GLU A 96 0.08 9.19 -6.97
CA GLU A 96 0.11 7.94 -7.75
C GLU A 96 -1.27 7.28 -7.84
N LEU A 97 -2.11 7.43 -6.81
CA LEU A 97 -3.48 6.94 -6.79
C LEU A 97 -4.29 7.44 -7.99
N MET A 98 -4.02 8.66 -8.47
CA MET A 98 -4.70 9.25 -9.63
C MET A 98 -4.19 8.68 -10.96
N ARG A 99 -2.94 8.17 -10.98
CA ARG A 99 -2.26 7.69 -12.20
C ARG A 99 -2.29 6.17 -12.34
N TYR A 100 -2.27 5.46 -11.22
CA TYR A 100 -2.10 4.00 -11.17
C TYR A 100 -3.21 3.35 -10.35
N GLY A 101 -4.42 3.37 -10.88
CA GLY A 101 -5.61 2.91 -10.16
C GLY A 101 -5.60 1.44 -9.71
N ARG A 102 -4.70 0.61 -10.28
CA ARG A 102 -4.59 -0.81 -9.95
C ARG A 102 -3.28 -1.18 -9.28
N LEU A 103 -2.48 -0.21 -8.92
CA LEU A 103 -1.22 -0.46 -8.21
C LEU A 103 -1.52 -0.65 -6.72
N SER A 104 -1.24 -1.84 -6.20
CA SER A 104 -1.61 -2.22 -4.83
C SER A 104 -0.75 -1.57 -3.76
N VAL A 105 0.48 -1.20 -4.09
CA VAL A 105 1.38 -0.49 -3.18
C VAL A 105 1.94 0.72 -3.93
N GLN A 106 1.69 1.91 -3.37
CA GLN A 106 2.02 3.17 -4.02
C GLN A 106 2.88 4.02 -3.11
N SER A 107 3.79 4.79 -3.71
CA SER A 107 4.49 5.83 -2.97
C SER A 107 3.61 7.05 -2.80
N VAL A 108 3.76 7.75 -1.67
CA VAL A 108 2.99 8.95 -1.33
C VAL A 108 3.98 10.00 -0.83
N LYS A 109 3.92 11.20 -1.39
CA LYS A 109 4.73 12.31 -0.91
C LYS A 109 4.27 12.71 0.49
N LYS A 110 5.19 13.23 1.30
CA LYS A 110 4.86 13.65 2.66
C LYS A 110 3.71 14.67 2.69
N SER A 111 3.72 15.64 1.79
CA SER A 111 2.65 16.64 1.71
C SER A 111 1.30 16.02 1.39
N GLU A 112 1.28 15.03 0.50
CA GLU A 112 0.07 14.28 0.15
C GLU A 112 -0.41 13.43 1.32
N PHE A 113 0.50 12.75 1.99
CA PHE A 113 0.20 11.95 3.17
C PHE A 113 -0.44 12.80 4.27
N ASP A 114 0.17 13.94 4.59
CA ASP A 114 -0.33 14.83 5.64
C ASP A 114 -1.70 15.39 5.28
N ARG A 115 -1.93 15.70 4.01
CA ARG A 115 -3.22 16.19 3.53
C ARG A 115 -4.31 15.13 3.67
N VAL A 116 -4.05 13.91 3.19
CA VAL A 116 -4.99 12.80 3.30
C VAL A 116 -5.29 12.48 4.77
N LYS A 117 -4.26 12.45 5.60
CA LYS A 117 -4.40 12.22 7.03
C LYS A 117 -5.34 13.23 7.67
N LYS A 118 -5.19 14.52 7.35
CA LYS A 118 -6.05 15.58 7.84
C LYS A 118 -7.48 15.41 7.37
N MET A 119 -7.69 15.12 6.09
CA MET A 119 -9.02 14.93 5.51
C MET A 119 -9.73 13.73 6.12
N ALA A 120 -9.00 12.67 6.46
CA ALA A 120 -9.54 11.46 7.07
C ALA A 120 -9.81 11.58 8.57
N GLY A 121 -9.40 12.68 9.20
CA GLY A 121 -9.55 12.88 10.65
C GLY A 121 -8.56 12.06 11.48
N LEU A 122 -7.41 11.82 10.94
CA LEU A 122 -6.35 11.01 11.57
C LEU A 122 -5.22 11.84 12.18
#